data_fdb4b3e68977845ce4b34b743cad5538
#
_entry.id   fdb4b3e68977845ce4b34b743cad5538
#
_cell.length_a   1.000
_cell.length_b   1.000
_cell.length_c   1.000
_cell.angle_alpha   90.00
_cell.angle_beta   90.00
_cell.angle_gamma   90.00
#
_symmetry.space_group_name_H-M   'P 1'
#
loop_
_entity.id
_entity.type
_entity.pdbx_description
1 polymer ?
#
loop_
_entity_poly.entity_id
_entity_poly.type
_entity_poly.pdbx_seq_one_letter_code
_entity_poly.pdbx_strand_id
1 'polypeptide(L)'
;LWGGGTLTLVKENAMNEKDEITDIAHEKYPFLHRVRALRDIGSEVKAGDLGGFVESESNLSTEDDMSWIYDDAIAAENAYVDQNARLFGKAVICGCAYVSQGAALSAEARAEDSAYIRGADLCGHARASGHSMILNSPDTGKAPVLSGTCVVYGTVMGDVHIAGKTVILSEERVSNDTPDTLILNGQERSVIRDSSRDELAPRQPQEKQKKPRNQGRDR
;
A
#
# COMPACT_ATOMS: atom_id res chain seq x y z
N LEU A 1 -32.40 31.41 -32.86
CA LEU A 1 -30.94 31.36 -32.88
C LEU A 1 -30.46 31.11 -31.42
N TRP A 2 -30.19 29.83 -31.10
CA TRP A 2 -29.62 29.43 -29.81
C TRP A 2 -28.19 29.07 -30.09
N GLY A 3 -27.26 29.87 -29.55
CA GLY A 3 -25.84 29.59 -29.57
C GLY A 3 -25.51 28.59 -28.46
N GLY A 4 -25.23 27.35 -28.83
CA GLY A 4 -24.67 26.32 -27.92
C GLY A 4 -23.20 26.62 -27.70
N GLY A 5 -22.86 27.21 -26.57
CA GLY A 5 -21.47 27.31 -26.11
C GLY A 5 -21.03 25.96 -25.56
N THR A 6 -20.16 25.26 -26.28
CA THR A 6 -19.45 24.09 -25.79
C THR A 6 -18.43 24.56 -24.74
N LEU A 7 -18.72 24.34 -23.45
CA LEU A 7 -17.74 24.48 -22.38
C LEU A 7 -16.73 23.33 -22.53
N THR A 8 -15.61 23.61 -23.19
CA THR A 8 -14.43 22.77 -23.13
C THR A 8 -13.82 22.96 -21.75
N LEU A 9 -14.03 22.00 -20.84
CA LEU A 9 -13.27 21.88 -19.60
C LEU A 9 -11.82 21.59 -20.00
N VAL A 10 -11.02 22.65 -20.10
CA VAL A 10 -9.57 22.51 -20.07
C VAL A 10 -9.25 22.08 -18.65
N LYS A 11 -8.92 20.79 -18.44
CA LYS A 11 -8.19 20.37 -17.25
C LYS A 11 -6.89 21.18 -17.30
N GLU A 12 -6.76 22.19 -16.45
CA GLU A 12 -5.46 22.74 -16.13
C GLU A 12 -4.64 21.56 -15.64
N ASN A 13 -3.57 21.21 -16.37
CA ASN A 13 -2.54 20.32 -15.83
C ASN A 13 -1.98 21.04 -14.61
N ALA A 14 -2.43 20.66 -13.42
CA ALA A 14 -1.80 21.08 -12.19
C ALA A 14 -0.33 20.65 -12.31
N MET A 15 0.58 21.61 -12.30
CA MET A 15 2.01 21.33 -12.35
C MET A 15 2.36 20.51 -11.11
N ASN A 16 3.11 19.43 -11.30
CA ASN A 16 3.59 18.63 -10.18
C ASN A 16 4.53 19.49 -9.33
N GLU A 17 4.12 19.78 -8.10
CA GLU A 17 4.89 20.61 -7.15
C GLU A 17 5.65 19.76 -6.12
N LYS A 18 5.47 18.44 -6.16
CA LYS A 18 6.05 17.51 -5.19
C LYS A 18 7.40 16.99 -5.62
N ASP A 19 7.50 16.54 -6.86
CA ASP A 19 8.70 15.90 -7.41
C ASP A 19 8.84 16.15 -8.90
N GLU A 20 10.04 15.90 -9.41
CA GLU A 20 10.36 15.91 -10.84
C GLU A 20 11.17 14.67 -11.22
N ILE A 21 11.03 14.23 -12.47
CA ILE A 21 11.86 13.19 -13.04
C ILE A 21 13.16 13.85 -13.56
N THR A 22 14.31 13.30 -13.15
CA THR A 22 15.63 13.80 -13.55
C THR A 22 16.16 13.10 -14.79
N ASP A 23 17.27 13.61 -15.37
CA ASP A 23 18.01 12.96 -16.46
C ASP A 23 18.90 11.77 -15.97
N ILE A 24 18.88 11.45 -14.68
CA ILE A 24 19.70 10.38 -14.11
C ILE A 24 19.01 9.03 -14.38
N ALA A 25 19.45 8.34 -15.42
CA ALA A 25 18.91 7.05 -15.80
C ALA A 25 19.48 5.90 -14.92
N HIS A 26 18.68 4.86 -14.76
CA HIS A 26 19.11 3.63 -14.09
C HIS A 26 20.10 2.86 -14.97
N GLU A 27 21.22 2.37 -14.40
CA GLU A 27 22.31 1.71 -15.14
C GLU A 27 21.86 0.56 -16.03
N LYS A 28 20.97 -0.30 -15.52
CA LYS A 28 20.49 -1.49 -16.22
C LYS A 28 19.24 -1.24 -17.07
N TYR A 29 18.42 -0.27 -16.67
CA TYR A 29 17.13 0.02 -17.29
C TYR A 29 17.05 1.50 -17.66
N PRO A 30 17.60 1.92 -18.84
CA PRO A 30 17.73 3.33 -19.21
C PRO A 30 16.42 4.11 -19.33
N PHE A 31 15.29 3.43 -19.38
CA PHE A 31 13.95 4.04 -19.41
C PHE A 31 13.45 4.45 -18.01
N LEU A 32 14.14 4.04 -16.94
CA LEU A 32 13.87 4.44 -15.56
C LEU A 32 14.77 5.60 -15.18
N HIS A 33 14.20 6.63 -14.55
CA HIS A 33 14.90 7.82 -14.14
C HIS A 33 14.66 8.11 -12.66
N ARG A 34 15.65 8.71 -12.00
CA ARG A 34 15.51 9.12 -10.61
C ARG A 34 14.50 10.26 -10.47
N VAL A 35 13.75 10.21 -9.39
CA VAL A 35 12.92 11.35 -8.95
C VAL A 35 13.74 12.28 -8.07
N ARG A 36 13.40 13.59 -8.07
CA ARG A 36 13.95 14.59 -7.17
C ARG A 36 12.79 15.30 -6.47
N ALA A 37 12.89 15.47 -5.16
CA ALA A 37 11.91 16.24 -4.39
C ALA A 37 12.01 17.74 -4.74
N LEU A 38 10.90 18.38 -5.07
CA LEU A 38 10.79 19.82 -5.30
C LEU A 38 10.49 20.58 -4.00
N ARG A 39 9.98 19.88 -2.98
CA ARG A 39 9.66 20.40 -1.65
C ARG A 39 9.99 19.37 -0.58
N ASP A 40 9.92 19.79 0.68
CA ASP A 40 10.03 18.87 1.81
C ASP A 40 8.83 17.90 1.82
N ILE A 41 9.11 16.60 1.97
CA ILE A 41 8.11 15.53 2.06
C ILE A 41 8.23 14.90 3.46
N GLY A 42 7.29 15.21 4.32
CA GLY A 42 7.38 14.85 5.74
C GLY A 42 8.61 15.46 6.42
N SER A 43 9.20 14.71 7.36
CA SER A 43 10.40 15.14 8.09
C SER A 43 11.71 14.61 7.48
N GLU A 44 11.63 13.61 6.62
CA GLU A 44 12.77 12.79 6.18
C GLU A 44 13.33 13.23 4.83
N VAL A 45 12.48 13.67 3.90
CA VAL A 45 12.91 14.07 2.54
C VAL A 45 12.92 15.58 2.44
N LYS A 46 14.02 16.15 1.99
CA LYS A 46 14.20 17.58 1.81
C LYS A 46 14.14 17.97 0.33
N ALA A 47 13.72 19.20 0.07
CA ALA A 47 13.75 19.77 -1.28
C ALA A 47 15.16 19.60 -1.88
N GLY A 48 15.24 19.03 -3.08
CA GLY A 48 16.48 18.69 -3.78
C GLY A 48 17.00 17.26 -3.56
N ASP A 49 16.47 16.52 -2.58
CA ASP A 49 16.86 15.12 -2.36
C ASP A 49 16.47 14.24 -3.55
N LEU A 50 17.38 13.32 -3.89
CA LEU A 50 17.14 12.30 -4.91
C LEU A 50 16.45 11.09 -4.27
N GLY A 51 15.39 10.65 -4.93
CA GLY A 51 14.69 9.42 -4.61
C GLY A 51 15.11 8.24 -5.48
N GLY A 52 14.27 7.20 -5.52
CA GLY A 52 14.44 6.02 -6.36
C GLY A 52 14.13 6.28 -7.83
N PHE A 53 13.73 5.23 -8.54
CA PHE A 53 13.53 5.27 -9.98
C PHE A 53 12.08 5.08 -10.38
N VAL A 54 11.61 5.88 -11.32
CA VAL A 54 10.30 5.76 -11.94
C VAL A 54 10.41 5.69 -13.46
N GLU A 55 9.40 5.13 -14.12
CA GLU A 55 9.28 5.15 -15.57
C GLU A 55 8.55 6.42 -16.04
N SER A 56 7.59 6.89 -15.27
CA SER A 56 6.79 8.07 -15.60
C SER A 56 6.30 8.79 -14.34
N GLU A 57 5.84 10.03 -14.50
CA GLU A 57 5.22 10.81 -13.41
C GLU A 57 3.98 10.13 -12.81
N SER A 58 3.33 9.23 -13.55
CA SER A 58 2.16 8.49 -13.07
C SER A 58 2.49 7.38 -12.07
N ASN A 59 3.76 7.09 -11.80
CA ASN A 59 4.15 6.05 -10.86
C ASN A 59 4.14 6.52 -9.39
N LEU A 60 4.20 7.82 -9.14
CA LEU A 60 4.20 8.41 -7.81
C LEU A 60 3.11 9.48 -7.70
N SER A 61 2.41 9.51 -6.57
CA SER A 61 1.39 10.51 -6.28
C SER A 61 1.98 11.93 -6.28
N THR A 62 1.33 12.84 -6.99
CA THR A 62 1.61 14.27 -6.99
C THR A 62 0.86 15.03 -5.89
N GLU A 63 0.02 14.34 -5.14
CA GLU A 63 -0.77 14.91 -4.04
C GLU A 63 0.11 15.31 -2.85
N ASP A 64 -0.46 16.11 -1.95
CA ASP A 64 0.21 16.54 -0.72
C ASP A 64 0.20 15.43 0.34
N ASP A 65 0.85 14.33 0.02
CA ASP A 65 1.04 13.18 0.91
C ASP A 65 2.54 12.89 1.13
N MET A 66 2.85 11.93 2.01
CA MET A 66 4.24 11.55 2.31
C MET A 66 4.71 10.33 1.49
N SER A 67 4.01 9.98 0.40
CA SER A 67 4.44 8.88 -0.45
C SER A 67 5.78 9.21 -1.13
N TRP A 68 6.71 8.27 -1.08
CA TRP A 68 8.04 8.46 -1.64
C TRP A 68 8.71 7.14 -2.01
N ILE A 69 9.59 7.22 -3.00
CA ILE A 69 10.43 6.11 -3.45
C ILE A 69 11.87 6.45 -3.06
N TYR A 70 12.44 5.65 -2.16
CA TYR A 70 13.78 5.87 -1.61
C TYR A 70 14.84 5.01 -2.30
N ASP A 71 16.10 5.32 -2.08
CA ASP A 71 17.29 4.54 -2.45
C ASP A 71 17.32 4.14 -3.94
N ASP A 72 17.36 2.83 -4.21
CA ASP A 72 17.30 2.25 -5.55
C ASP A 72 15.98 1.51 -5.81
N ALA A 73 14.94 1.82 -5.04
CA ALA A 73 13.62 1.26 -5.26
C ALA A 73 13.03 1.74 -6.60
N ILE A 74 12.21 0.91 -7.21
CA ILE A 74 11.69 1.10 -8.57
C ILE A 74 10.17 1.05 -8.58
N ALA A 75 9.53 2.02 -9.25
CA ALA A 75 8.15 1.93 -9.70
C ALA A 75 8.10 2.09 -11.23
N ALA A 76 7.52 1.10 -11.91
CA ALA A 76 7.54 1.03 -13.38
C ALA A 76 6.18 0.63 -13.96
N GLU A 77 6.05 0.78 -15.27
CA GLU A 77 4.82 0.48 -16.02
C GLU A 77 3.64 1.31 -15.49
N ASN A 78 2.51 0.69 -15.18
CA ASN A 78 1.33 1.35 -14.62
C ASN A 78 1.24 1.22 -13.08
N ALA A 79 2.33 0.83 -12.42
CA ALA A 79 2.32 0.73 -10.97
C ALA A 79 2.24 2.11 -10.32
N TYR A 80 1.55 2.21 -9.17
CA TYR A 80 1.28 3.49 -8.53
C TYR A 80 1.50 3.45 -7.02
N VAL A 81 2.11 4.52 -6.50
CA VAL A 81 2.41 4.72 -5.08
C VAL A 81 1.74 6.00 -4.60
N ASP A 82 0.89 5.92 -3.57
CA ASP A 82 0.21 7.09 -2.99
C ASP A 82 -0.09 6.96 -1.49
N GLN A 83 -0.79 7.95 -0.95
CA GLN A 83 -1.35 7.94 0.40
C GLN A 83 -0.35 7.52 1.47
N ASN A 84 0.81 8.14 1.48
CA ASN A 84 1.92 7.91 2.41
C ASN A 84 2.62 6.54 2.25
N ALA A 85 2.39 5.81 1.18
CA ALA A 85 3.11 4.57 0.90
C ALA A 85 4.58 4.85 0.56
N ARG A 86 5.48 3.96 0.93
CA ARG A 86 6.91 4.16 0.81
C ARG A 86 7.62 2.92 0.29
N LEU A 87 8.54 3.12 -0.66
CA LEU A 87 9.41 2.07 -1.18
C LEU A 87 10.85 2.34 -0.75
N PHE A 88 11.55 1.32 -0.24
CA PHE A 88 12.92 1.44 0.27
C PHE A 88 13.85 0.39 -0.33
N GLY A 89 15.16 0.66 -0.29
CA GLY A 89 16.20 -0.27 -0.68
C GLY A 89 16.16 -0.59 -2.17
N LYS A 90 15.88 -1.85 -2.51
CA LYS A 90 15.72 -2.34 -3.89
C LYS A 90 14.32 -2.90 -4.15
N ALA A 91 13.33 -2.42 -3.42
CA ALA A 91 11.95 -2.83 -3.64
C ALA A 91 11.50 -2.46 -5.05
N VAL A 92 10.70 -3.32 -5.68
CA VAL A 92 10.22 -3.12 -7.05
C VAL A 92 8.71 -3.27 -7.10
N ILE A 93 8.06 -2.29 -7.69
CA ILE A 93 6.65 -2.41 -8.08
C ILE A 93 6.52 -2.23 -9.60
N CYS A 94 5.72 -3.08 -10.25
CA CYS A 94 5.52 -3.02 -11.70
C CYS A 94 4.16 -3.63 -12.10
N GLY A 95 3.84 -3.63 -13.40
CA GLY A 95 2.53 -4.01 -13.89
C GLY A 95 1.49 -2.94 -13.59
N CYS A 96 0.40 -3.34 -12.98
CA CYS A 96 -0.65 -2.47 -12.46
C CYS A 96 -0.70 -2.53 -10.91
N ALA A 97 0.42 -2.80 -10.26
CA ALA A 97 0.47 -2.90 -8.81
C ALA A 97 0.17 -1.54 -8.15
N TYR A 98 -0.64 -1.57 -7.11
CA TYR A 98 -1.03 -0.38 -6.38
C TYR A 98 -0.66 -0.48 -4.90
N VAL A 99 0.14 0.47 -4.40
CA VAL A 99 0.64 0.51 -3.03
C VAL A 99 0.19 1.80 -2.37
N SER A 100 -0.57 1.70 -1.26
CA SER A 100 -1.26 2.86 -0.68
C SER A 100 -1.40 2.79 0.85
N GLN A 101 -1.92 3.88 1.42
CA GLN A 101 -2.29 4.01 2.83
C GLN A 101 -1.17 3.64 3.82
N GLY A 102 0.01 4.18 3.59
CA GLY A 102 1.15 3.98 4.48
C GLY A 102 1.83 2.61 4.36
N ALA A 103 1.48 1.82 3.34
CA ALA A 103 2.18 0.57 3.08
C ALA A 103 3.67 0.80 2.82
N ALA A 104 4.52 -0.12 3.28
CA ALA A 104 5.96 -0.03 3.11
C ALA A 104 6.52 -1.30 2.46
N LEU A 105 7.25 -1.12 1.35
CA LEU A 105 8.02 -2.18 0.73
C LEU A 105 9.50 -1.90 0.93
N SER A 106 10.27 -2.89 1.41
CA SER A 106 11.69 -2.70 1.72
C SER A 106 12.55 -3.88 1.30
N ALA A 107 13.86 -3.68 1.32
CA ALA A 107 14.86 -4.64 0.86
C ALA A 107 14.66 -4.98 -0.63
N GLU A 108 14.34 -6.23 -0.96
CA GLU A 108 14.07 -6.70 -2.33
C GLU A 108 12.62 -7.16 -2.51
N ALA A 109 11.69 -6.63 -1.68
CA ALA A 109 10.27 -6.93 -1.77
C ALA A 109 9.69 -6.49 -3.13
N ARG A 110 8.70 -7.23 -3.62
CA ARG A 110 8.12 -6.98 -4.94
C ARG A 110 6.59 -6.99 -4.90
N ALA A 111 6.00 -6.05 -5.65
CA ALA A 111 4.59 -6.08 -6.00
C ALA A 111 4.46 -6.03 -7.53
N GLU A 112 3.80 -7.02 -8.11
CA GLU A 112 3.78 -7.26 -9.55
C GLU A 112 2.33 -7.50 -10.04
N ASP A 113 2.13 -7.47 -11.35
CA ASP A 113 0.86 -7.71 -12.01
C ASP A 113 -0.22 -6.69 -11.57
N SER A 114 -1.27 -7.14 -10.90
CA SER A 114 -2.36 -6.30 -10.37
C SER A 114 -2.46 -6.41 -8.85
N ALA A 115 -1.33 -6.57 -8.15
CA ALA A 115 -1.29 -6.65 -6.71
C ALA A 115 -1.75 -5.34 -6.06
N TYR A 116 -2.64 -5.43 -5.06
CA TYR A 116 -3.08 -4.30 -4.26
C TYR A 116 -2.59 -4.42 -2.82
N ILE A 117 -1.78 -3.46 -2.38
CA ILE A 117 -1.19 -3.43 -1.04
C ILE A 117 -1.64 -2.15 -0.34
N ARG A 118 -2.29 -2.31 0.80
CA ARG A 118 -2.82 -1.22 1.58
C ARG A 118 -2.44 -1.35 3.06
N GLY A 119 -1.67 -0.39 3.56
CA GLY A 119 -1.26 -0.28 4.96
C GLY A 119 -0.41 -1.45 5.47
N ALA A 120 0.16 -2.27 4.60
CA ALA A 120 0.90 -3.48 4.95
C ALA A 120 2.40 -3.32 4.72
N ASP A 121 3.20 -4.11 5.43
CA ASP A 121 4.65 -4.09 5.30
C ASP A 121 5.16 -5.36 4.58
N LEU A 122 5.92 -5.15 3.51
CA LEU A 122 6.61 -6.22 2.79
C LEU A 122 8.12 -6.02 2.90
N CYS A 123 8.85 -7.06 3.31
CA CYS A 123 10.30 -6.98 3.45
C CYS A 123 11.02 -8.26 2.98
N GLY A 124 12.35 -8.18 2.89
CA GLY A 124 13.16 -9.29 2.39
C GLY A 124 12.93 -9.51 0.90
N HIS A 125 12.59 -10.73 0.52
CA HIS A 125 12.21 -11.12 -0.84
C HIS A 125 10.72 -11.47 -0.95
N ALA A 126 9.89 -10.91 -0.08
CA ALA A 126 8.44 -11.13 -0.12
C ALA A 126 7.86 -10.63 -1.45
N ARG A 127 6.94 -11.38 -2.02
CA ARG A 127 6.31 -11.06 -3.31
C ARG A 127 4.80 -11.08 -3.22
N ALA A 128 4.18 -10.02 -3.71
CA ALA A 128 2.75 -9.94 -4.00
C ALA A 128 2.56 -9.96 -5.52
N SER A 129 1.77 -10.86 -6.08
CA SER A 129 1.65 -11.05 -7.53
C SER A 129 0.23 -11.46 -7.92
N GLY A 130 -0.07 -11.46 -9.22
CA GLY A 130 -1.40 -11.75 -9.74
C GLY A 130 -2.41 -10.66 -9.34
N HIS A 131 -3.54 -11.09 -8.81
CA HIS A 131 -4.57 -10.19 -8.24
C HIS A 131 -4.57 -10.22 -6.70
N SER A 132 -3.39 -10.33 -6.11
CA SER A 132 -3.28 -10.39 -4.65
C SER A 132 -3.80 -9.12 -3.98
N MET A 133 -4.42 -9.30 -2.81
CA MET A 133 -4.92 -8.22 -1.98
C MET A 133 -4.33 -8.34 -0.57
N ILE A 134 -3.47 -7.40 -0.19
CA ILE A 134 -2.81 -7.37 1.12
C ILE A 134 -3.28 -6.10 1.82
N LEU A 135 -4.14 -6.25 2.83
CA LEU A 135 -4.95 -5.16 3.35
C LEU A 135 -4.87 -5.08 4.87
N ASN A 136 -4.77 -3.87 5.39
CA ASN A 136 -5.05 -3.63 6.81
C ASN A 136 -6.53 -3.91 7.12
N SER A 137 -6.80 -4.37 8.34
CA SER A 137 -8.18 -4.55 8.82
C SER A 137 -8.86 -3.20 9.01
N PRO A 138 -10.06 -2.99 8.47
CA PRO A 138 -10.83 -1.77 8.70
C PRO A 138 -11.31 -1.65 10.15
N ASP A 139 -11.47 -2.77 10.85
CA ASP A 139 -12.02 -2.82 12.20
C ASP A 139 -10.95 -2.60 13.28
N THR A 140 -9.77 -3.19 13.10
CA THR A 140 -8.69 -3.13 14.10
C THR A 140 -7.57 -2.16 13.71
N GLY A 141 -7.48 -1.76 12.44
CA GLY A 141 -6.37 -0.99 11.88
C GLY A 141 -5.07 -1.79 11.74
N LYS A 142 -5.02 -3.05 12.24
CA LYS A 142 -3.84 -3.90 12.13
C LYS A 142 -3.61 -4.33 10.69
N ALA A 143 -2.34 -4.51 10.34
CA ALA A 143 -1.91 -4.74 8.97
C ALA A 143 -1.04 -6.00 8.83
N PRO A 144 -1.07 -6.67 7.67
CA PRO A 144 -0.19 -7.78 7.40
C PRO A 144 1.29 -7.37 7.34
N VAL A 145 2.14 -8.28 7.79
CA VAL A 145 3.60 -8.19 7.63
C VAL A 145 4.09 -9.42 6.86
N LEU A 146 4.70 -9.18 5.70
CA LEU A 146 5.25 -10.23 4.85
C LEU A 146 6.78 -10.17 4.86
N SER A 147 7.44 -11.31 5.05
CA SER A 147 8.89 -11.37 5.15
C SER A 147 9.47 -12.66 4.55
N GLY A 148 10.80 -12.71 4.46
CA GLY A 148 11.50 -13.86 3.90
C GLY A 148 11.33 -13.98 2.39
N THR A 149 10.94 -15.14 1.89
CA THR A 149 10.73 -15.43 0.47
C THR A 149 9.29 -15.85 0.18
N CYS A 150 8.34 -15.37 0.99
CA CYS A 150 6.93 -15.70 0.80
C CYS A 150 6.36 -15.10 -0.50
N VAL A 151 5.34 -15.76 -1.04
CA VAL A 151 4.63 -15.32 -2.23
C VAL A 151 3.13 -15.32 -1.98
N VAL A 152 2.46 -14.21 -2.28
CA VAL A 152 1.03 -14.05 -2.11
C VAL A 152 0.37 -13.80 -3.45
N TYR A 153 -0.55 -14.68 -3.84
CA TYR A 153 -1.45 -14.51 -4.99
C TYR A 153 -2.91 -14.26 -4.55
N GLY A 154 -3.26 -14.62 -3.32
CA GLY A 154 -4.59 -14.52 -2.74
C GLY A 154 -4.81 -13.28 -1.89
N THR A 155 -5.73 -13.36 -0.92
CA THR A 155 -6.05 -12.25 -0.03
C THR A 155 -5.47 -12.47 1.36
N VAL A 156 -4.79 -11.44 1.90
CA VAL A 156 -4.29 -11.41 3.28
C VAL A 156 -4.80 -10.12 3.95
N MET A 157 -5.42 -10.24 5.14
CA MET A 157 -5.99 -9.08 5.82
C MET A 157 -5.82 -9.15 7.34
N GLY A 158 -5.57 -8.00 7.96
CA GLY A 158 -5.49 -7.87 9.42
C GLY A 158 -4.14 -8.28 9.99
N ASP A 159 -4.10 -8.66 11.27
CA ASP A 159 -2.87 -9.00 11.99
C ASP A 159 -2.35 -10.39 11.61
N VAL A 160 -1.76 -10.46 10.42
CA VAL A 160 -1.22 -11.70 9.84
C VAL A 160 0.24 -11.49 9.49
N HIS A 161 1.14 -12.27 10.09
CA HIS A 161 2.55 -12.28 9.75
C HIS A 161 2.87 -13.51 8.89
N ILE A 162 3.32 -13.28 7.67
CA ILE A 162 3.73 -14.34 6.73
C ILE A 162 5.25 -14.30 6.57
N ALA A 163 5.88 -15.43 6.79
CA ALA A 163 7.33 -15.57 6.78
C ALA A 163 7.81 -16.80 6.00
N GLY A 164 9.11 -16.88 5.82
CA GLY A 164 9.78 -18.03 5.20
C GLY A 164 9.39 -18.23 3.75
N LYS A 165 9.13 -19.49 3.38
CA LYS A 165 8.73 -19.90 2.01
C LYS A 165 7.23 -20.14 1.88
N THR A 166 6.43 -19.39 2.62
CA THR A 166 4.96 -19.52 2.59
C THR A 166 4.42 -19.06 1.23
N VAL A 167 3.46 -19.80 0.69
CA VAL A 167 2.72 -19.42 -0.52
C VAL A 167 1.24 -19.36 -0.19
N ILE A 168 0.59 -18.23 -0.52
CA ILE A 168 -0.86 -18.07 -0.46
C ILE A 168 -1.38 -18.09 -1.89
N LEU A 169 -2.20 -19.10 -2.20
CA LEU A 169 -2.75 -19.31 -3.55
C LEU A 169 -3.87 -18.30 -3.87
N SER A 170 -4.21 -18.16 -5.15
CA SER A 170 -5.15 -17.15 -5.64
C SER A 170 -6.54 -17.24 -5.01
N GLU A 171 -7.00 -18.45 -4.70
CA GLU A 171 -8.30 -18.68 -4.08
C GLU A 171 -8.27 -18.59 -2.55
N GLU A 172 -7.08 -18.54 -1.97
CA GLU A 172 -6.92 -18.50 -0.51
C GLU A 172 -7.19 -17.11 0.03
N ARG A 173 -7.91 -17.08 1.13
CA ARG A 173 -8.11 -15.90 1.95
C ARG A 173 -7.65 -16.18 3.38
N VAL A 174 -6.68 -15.41 3.82
CA VAL A 174 -6.18 -15.42 5.20
C VAL A 174 -6.55 -14.09 5.85
N SER A 175 -7.37 -14.12 6.88
CA SER A 175 -7.74 -12.92 7.62
C SER A 175 -7.66 -13.15 9.12
N ASN A 176 -7.26 -12.10 9.83
CA ASN A 176 -7.24 -12.11 11.28
C ASN A 176 -7.61 -10.74 11.83
N ASP A 177 -8.84 -10.62 12.32
CA ASP A 177 -9.38 -9.43 12.97
C ASP A 177 -9.44 -9.58 14.50
N THR A 178 -8.77 -10.61 15.04
CA THR A 178 -8.65 -10.81 16.48
C THR A 178 -7.54 -9.94 17.08
N PRO A 179 -7.53 -9.72 18.40
CA PRO A 179 -6.40 -9.04 19.06
C PRO A 179 -5.07 -9.78 18.94
N ASP A 180 -5.12 -11.09 18.73
CA ASP A 180 -3.93 -11.95 18.64
C ASP A 180 -3.30 -11.84 17.25
N THR A 181 -1.99 -12.13 17.12
CA THR A 181 -1.28 -12.15 15.83
C THR A 181 -1.26 -13.56 15.26
N LEU A 182 -1.73 -13.74 14.03
CA LEU A 182 -1.62 -15.00 13.29
C LEU A 182 -0.28 -15.05 12.53
N ILE A 183 0.50 -16.11 12.75
CA ILE A 183 1.78 -16.33 12.06
C ILE A 183 1.68 -17.54 11.14
N LEU A 184 2.12 -17.35 9.89
CA LEU A 184 2.31 -18.41 8.91
C LEU A 184 3.79 -18.45 8.52
N ASN A 185 4.42 -19.63 8.68
CA ASN A 185 5.80 -19.86 8.28
C ASN A 185 5.92 -21.21 7.57
N GLY A 186 5.98 -21.17 6.24
CA GLY A 186 5.86 -22.37 5.42
C GLY A 186 4.48 -23.02 5.60
N GLN A 187 4.45 -24.22 6.17
CA GLN A 187 3.21 -24.95 6.49
C GLN A 187 2.78 -24.80 7.95
N GLU A 188 3.62 -24.20 8.77
CA GLU A 188 3.32 -23.98 10.18
C GLU A 188 2.39 -22.78 10.37
N ARG A 189 1.41 -22.96 11.26
CA ARG A 189 0.52 -21.88 11.71
C ARG A 189 0.60 -21.79 13.22
N SER A 190 0.82 -20.58 13.72
CA SER A 190 0.85 -20.31 15.15
C SER A 190 0.14 -18.99 15.45
N VAL A 191 -0.23 -18.81 16.71
CA VAL A 191 -0.90 -17.60 17.18
C VAL A 191 -0.12 -17.05 18.36
N ILE A 192 0.29 -15.79 18.26
CA ILE A 192 0.83 -15.06 19.40
C ILE A 192 -0.33 -14.34 20.06
N ARG A 193 -0.59 -14.69 21.32
CA ARG A 193 -1.64 -14.04 22.10
C ARG A 193 -1.23 -12.64 22.53
N ASP A 194 -2.16 -11.72 22.41
CA ASP A 194 -2.00 -10.38 22.98
C ASP A 194 -1.94 -10.48 24.51
N SER A 195 -0.79 -10.14 25.08
CA SER A 195 -0.54 -10.20 26.53
C SER A 195 -1.33 -9.16 27.33
N SER A 196 -1.90 -8.16 26.65
CA SER A 196 -2.74 -7.15 27.29
C SER A 196 -4.17 -7.63 27.54
N ARG A 197 -4.52 -8.80 26.99
CA ARG A 197 -5.86 -9.37 27.11
C ARG A 197 -6.08 -9.96 28.49
N ASP A 198 -6.94 -9.28 29.27
CA ASP A 198 -7.50 -9.88 30.50
C ASP A 198 -8.64 -10.84 30.13
N GLU A 199 -8.36 -12.13 30.11
CA GLU A 199 -9.33 -13.19 29.76
C GLU A 199 -10.49 -13.25 30.78
N LEU A 200 -10.31 -12.70 31.98
CA LEU A 200 -11.30 -12.67 33.05
C LEU A 200 -12.08 -11.36 33.11
N ALA A 201 -11.69 -10.35 32.32
CA ALA A 201 -12.43 -9.10 32.28
C ALA A 201 -13.88 -9.33 31.78
N PRO A 202 -14.88 -8.77 32.44
CA PRO A 202 -16.27 -8.86 31.99
C PRO A 202 -16.37 -8.27 30.58
N ARG A 203 -16.91 -9.06 29.63
CA ARG A 203 -17.17 -8.56 28.28
C ARG A 203 -18.08 -7.36 28.38
N GLN A 204 -17.60 -6.18 27.98
CA GLN A 204 -18.47 -5.00 27.88
C GLN A 204 -19.63 -5.35 26.95
N PRO A 205 -20.89 -5.08 27.34
CA PRO A 205 -22.01 -5.29 26.45
C PRO A 205 -21.80 -4.44 25.19
N GLN A 206 -21.80 -5.06 24.04
CA GLN A 206 -21.83 -4.31 22.78
C GLN A 206 -23.06 -3.43 22.79
N GLU A 207 -22.89 -2.13 22.81
CA GLU A 207 -23.98 -1.17 22.63
C GLU A 207 -24.60 -1.44 21.27
N LYS A 208 -25.79 -2.06 21.28
CA LYS A 208 -26.59 -2.23 20.07
C LYS A 208 -26.88 -0.83 19.54
N GLN A 209 -26.26 -0.46 18.44
CA GLN A 209 -26.59 0.76 17.71
C GLN A 209 -28.09 0.78 17.47
N LYS A 210 -28.78 1.67 18.16
CA LYS A 210 -30.21 1.91 17.95
C LYS A 210 -30.38 2.41 16.51
N LYS A 211 -30.99 1.58 15.67
CA LYS A 211 -31.46 2.01 14.36
C LYS A 211 -32.31 3.27 14.51
N PRO A 212 -32.07 4.32 13.70
CA PRO A 212 -32.90 5.52 13.77
C PRO A 212 -34.36 5.15 13.48
N ARG A 213 -35.23 5.55 14.38
CA ARG A 213 -36.66 5.33 14.28
C ARG A 213 -37.21 6.21 13.18
N ASN A 214 -37.60 5.58 12.07
CA ASN A 214 -38.29 6.25 10.96
C ASN A 214 -39.56 6.90 11.49
N GLN A 215 -39.56 8.22 11.64
CA GLN A 215 -40.80 8.98 11.94
C GLN A 215 -41.61 9.00 10.64
N GLY A 216 -42.70 8.24 10.66
CA GLY A 216 -43.72 8.27 9.63
C GLY A 216 -44.24 9.70 9.42
N ARG A 217 -44.30 10.11 8.19
CA ARG A 217 -45.08 11.25 7.74
C ARG A 217 -46.53 10.78 7.61
N ASP A 218 -47.36 11.16 8.55
CA ASP A 218 -48.77 11.32 8.32
C ASP A 218 -49.03 12.68 7.65
N ARG A 219 -49.55 12.64 6.48
CA ARG A 219 -50.58 13.42 5.76
C ARG A 219 -50.26 13.51 4.26
#